data_a2234ef359d16ae87019061e4fb5a712
#
_entry.id   a2234ef359d16ae87019061e4fb5a712
#
_cell.length_a   1.000
_cell.length_b   1.000
_cell.length_c   1.000
_cell.angle_alpha   90.00
_cell.angle_beta   90.00
_cell.angle_gamma   90.00
#
_symmetry.space_group_name_H-M   'P 1'
#
loop_
_entity.id
_entity.type
_entity.pdbx_description
1 polymer ?
#
loop_
_entity_poly.entity_id
_entity_poly.type
_entity_poly.pdbx_seq_one_letter_code
_entity_poly.pdbx_strand_id
1 'polypeptide(L)' 'MKEYTITVYDINTDIVIDIFIGEFSSVDELRDFMDSEIHNYNEPYLKLHYHFTEA' A
#
# COMPACT_ATOMS: atom_id res chain seq x y z
N MET A 1 15.85 -8.38 6.33
CA MET A 1 14.61 -7.68 6.00
C MET A 1 14.86 -6.18 5.95
N LYS A 2 14.11 -5.50 5.11
CA LYS A 2 14.17 -4.05 4.99
C LYS A 2 12.83 -3.46 5.40
N GLU A 3 12.90 -2.25 5.95
CA GLU A 3 11.71 -1.48 6.26
C GLU A 3 11.29 -0.62 5.08
N TYR A 4 9.99 -0.54 4.86
CA TYR A 4 9.40 0.30 3.82
C TYR A 4 8.30 1.14 4.43
N THR A 5 8.22 2.40 3.99
CA THR A 5 7.07 3.24 4.28
C THR A 5 6.10 3.09 3.13
N ILE A 6 4.88 2.68 3.44
CA ILE A 6 3.85 2.40 2.45
C ILE A 6 2.73 3.42 2.63
N THR A 7 2.36 4.06 1.53
CA THR A 7 1.30 5.06 1.49
C THR A 7 0.17 4.53 0.64
N VAL A 8 -1.02 4.43 1.22
CA VAL A 8 -2.24 4.04 0.51
C VAL A 8 -3.06 5.30 0.24
N TYR A 9 -3.47 5.49 -0.99
CA TYR A 9 -4.18 6.70 -1.40
C TYR A 9 -5.29 6.38 -2.39
N ASP A 10 -6.26 7.29 -2.46
CA ASP A 10 -7.34 7.24 -3.44
C ASP A 10 -6.83 7.84 -4.76
N ILE A 11 -6.85 7.04 -5.84
CA ILE A 11 -6.30 7.46 -7.12
C ILE A 11 -7.10 8.60 -7.77
N ASN A 12 -8.38 8.73 -7.43
CA ASN A 12 -9.22 9.77 -8.03
C ASN A 12 -9.04 11.13 -7.39
N THR A 13 -8.72 11.17 -6.11
CA THR A 13 -8.66 12.42 -5.33
C THR A 13 -7.26 12.73 -4.80
N ASP A 14 -6.33 11.77 -4.89
CA ASP A 14 -5.00 11.84 -4.29
C ASP A 14 -5.02 11.99 -2.76
N ILE A 15 -6.14 11.69 -2.13
CA ILE A 15 -6.25 11.73 -0.68
C ILE A 15 -5.57 10.50 -0.09
N VAL A 16 -4.66 10.72 0.84
CA VAL A 16 -4.00 9.63 1.56
C VAL A 16 -4.99 9.02 2.55
N ILE A 17 -5.16 7.71 2.44
CA ILE A 17 -6.07 6.95 3.30
C ILE A 17 -5.31 6.38 4.50
N ASP A 18 -4.09 5.91 4.28
CA ASP A 18 -3.30 5.27 5.31
C ASP A 18 -1.81 5.36 5.00
N ILE A 19 -1.01 5.40 6.05
CA ILE A 19 0.46 5.33 5.96
C ILE A 19 0.93 4.40 7.06
N PHE A 20 1.77 3.44 6.70
CA PHE A 20 2.33 2.54 7.70
C PHE A 20 3.71 2.06 7.29
N ILE A 21 4.44 1.49 8.25
CA ILE A 21 5.76 0.93 8.03
C ILE A 21 5.66 -0.58 8.16
N GLY A 22 6.22 -1.29 7.17
CA GLY A 22 6.27 -2.75 7.19
C GLY A 22 7.68 -3.24 6.86
N GLU A 23 8.00 -4.42 7.37
CA GLU A 23 9.26 -5.10 7.06
C GLU A 23 9.00 -6.23 6.09
N PHE A 24 9.79 -6.28 5.01
CA PHE A 24 9.66 -7.30 3.99
C PHE A 24 11.04 -7.77 3.54
N SER A 25 11.14 -9.02 3.16
CA SER A 25 12.40 -9.59 2.69
C SER A 25 12.70 -9.22 1.24
N SER A 26 11.66 -8.85 0.48
CA SER A 26 11.80 -8.44 -0.92
C SER A 26 10.65 -7.53 -1.32
N VAL A 27 10.84 -6.81 -2.45
CA VAL A 27 9.77 -6.00 -3.03
C VAL A 27 8.61 -6.88 -3.49
N ASP A 28 8.89 -8.07 -3.99
CA ASP A 28 7.85 -9.01 -4.42
C ASP A 28 6.94 -9.40 -3.25
N GLU A 29 7.53 -9.66 -2.09
CA GLU A 29 6.77 -9.96 -0.88
C GLU A 29 5.89 -8.77 -0.46
N LEU A 30 6.45 -7.55 -0.52
CA LEU A 30 5.71 -6.33 -0.23
C LEU A 30 4.51 -6.19 -1.17
N ARG A 31 4.72 -6.39 -2.46
CA ARG A 31 3.65 -6.26 -3.46
C ARG A 31 2.56 -7.29 -3.26
N ASP A 32 2.91 -8.53 -2.99
CA ASP A 32 1.92 -9.58 -2.72
C ASP A 32 1.07 -9.22 -1.49
N PHE A 33 1.72 -8.75 -0.44
CA PHE A 33 1.02 -8.30 0.76
C PHE A 33 0.08 -7.14 0.46
N MET A 34 0.57 -6.12 -0.26
CA MET A 34 -0.22 -4.92 -0.55
C MET A 34 -1.36 -5.20 -1.53
N ASP A 35 -1.16 -6.07 -2.50
CA ASP A 35 -2.22 -6.46 -3.42
C ASP A 35 -3.39 -7.09 -2.66
N SER A 36 -3.09 -7.93 -1.68
CA SER A 36 -4.11 -8.54 -0.82
C SER A 36 -4.80 -7.48 0.05
N GLU A 37 -4.03 -6.58 0.66
CA GLU A 37 -4.58 -5.53 1.51
C GLU A 37 -5.46 -4.57 0.73
N ILE A 38 -5.02 -4.14 -0.45
CA ILE A 38 -5.80 -3.24 -1.30
C ILE A 38 -7.11 -3.88 -1.70
N HIS A 39 -7.10 -5.18 -1.99
CA HIS A 39 -8.33 -5.89 -2.31
C HIS A 39 -9.33 -5.86 -1.15
N ASN A 40 -8.85 -5.95 0.07
CA ASN A 40 -9.69 -5.89 1.27
C ASN A 40 -10.23 -4.48 1.55
N TYR A 41 -9.47 -3.45 1.21
CA TYR A 41 -9.86 -2.05 1.45
C TYR A 41 -10.77 -1.49 0.37
N ASN A 42 -10.72 -2.02 -0.85
CA ASN A 42 -11.49 -1.45 -1.95
C ASN A 42 -12.97 -1.68 -1.76
N GLU A 43 -13.70 -0.60 -1.59
CA GLU A 43 -15.15 -0.58 -1.63
C GLU A 43 -15.61 -0.18 -3.04
N PRO A 44 -16.91 -0.34 -3.38
CA PRO A 44 -17.39 -0.15 -4.75
C PRO A 44 -17.03 1.18 -5.40
N TYR A 45 -16.84 2.22 -4.61
CA TYR A 45 -16.61 3.57 -5.14
C TYR A 45 -15.20 4.09 -4.92
N LEU A 46 -14.34 3.28 -4.28
CA LEU A 46 -12.98 3.68 -4.00
C LEU A 46 -12.04 2.95 -4.94
N LYS A 47 -11.03 3.67 -5.44
CA LYS A 47 -9.92 3.07 -6.16
C LYS A 47 -8.67 3.39 -5.37
N LEU A 48 -8.25 2.43 -4.57
CA LEU A 48 -7.08 2.58 -3.74
C LEU A 48 -5.86 2.05 -4.46
N HIS A 49 -4.80 2.81 -4.39
CA HIS A 49 -3.47 2.42 -4.85
C HIS A 49 -2.48 2.65 -3.73
N TYR A 50 -1.29 2.18 -3.92
CA TYR A 50 -0.23 2.39 -2.94
C TYR A 50 1.08 2.70 -3.63
N HIS A 51 1.95 3.37 -2.92
CA HIS A 51 3.35 3.45 -3.27
C HIS A 51 4.19 3.22 -2.02
N PHE A 52 5.45 2.95 -2.22
CA PHE A 52 6.35 2.67 -1.11
C PHE A 52 7.72 3.25 -1.37
N THR A 53 8.40 3.55 -0.27
CA THR A 53 9.81 3.96 -0.29
C THR A 53 10.53 3.17 0.79
N GLU A 54 11.80 2.87 0.54
CA GLU A 54 12.62 2.23 1.55
C GLU A 54 12.89 3.23 2.68
N ALA A 55 12.60 2.78 3.89
CA ALA A 55 12.79 3.64 5.07
C ALA A 55 14.25 3.74 5.48
#